data_a8922dd9a18792d3793684d66e841eb2
#
_entry.id   a8922dd9a18792d3793684d66e841eb2
#
_cell.length_a   1.000
_cell.length_b   1.000
_cell.length_c   1.000
_cell.angle_alpha   90.00
_cell.angle_beta   90.00
_cell.angle_gamma   90.00
#
_symmetry.space_group_name_H-M   'P 1'
#
loop_
_entity.id
_entity.type
_entity.pdbx_description
1 polymer ?
#
loop_
_entity_poly.entity_id
_entity_poly.type
_entity_poly.pdbx_seq_one_letter_code
_entity_poly.pdbx_strand_id
1 'polypeptide(L)'
;MSLLDCTAVELAAKIKAGEVTAVEAMQAVVDQIEKSEAELNCYVTFDKEKALQAAAKADEDIKAGKLTGPLAGVPFAIKDNMCTEGMLTTCSSKILGNFVPTFSSEAVIRLQEAGAVTVSYTHLRA
;
A
#
# COMPACT_ATOMS: atom_id res chain seq x y z
N MET A 1 -1.36 -21.38 -6.25
CA MET A 1 -1.03 -20.53 -5.09
C MET A 1 -1.44 -19.10 -5.43
N SER A 2 -2.31 -18.52 -4.62
CA SER A 2 -2.74 -17.14 -4.85
C SER A 2 -1.58 -16.17 -4.57
N LEU A 3 -1.53 -15.01 -5.23
CA LEU A 3 -0.55 -13.95 -4.90
C LEU A 3 -0.69 -13.48 -3.45
N LEU A 4 -1.89 -13.60 -2.88
CA LEU A 4 -2.18 -13.25 -1.48
C LEU A 4 -1.59 -14.24 -0.46
N ASP A 5 -1.18 -15.45 -0.89
CA ASP A 5 -0.55 -16.46 -0.01
C ASP A 5 0.98 -16.26 0.08
N CYS A 6 1.55 -15.39 -0.77
CA CYS A 6 2.98 -15.10 -0.75
C CYS A 6 3.33 -14.20 0.44
N THR A 7 4.48 -14.45 1.05
CA THR A 7 5.09 -13.45 1.95
C THR A 7 5.52 -12.22 1.16
N ALA A 8 5.68 -11.07 1.84
CA ALA A 8 6.13 -9.83 1.19
C ALA A 8 7.49 -10.01 0.47
N VAL A 9 8.38 -10.81 1.03
CA VAL A 9 9.71 -11.11 0.44
C VAL A 9 9.57 -11.96 -0.82
N GLU A 10 8.73 -12.99 -0.79
CA GLU A 10 8.47 -13.84 -1.96
C GLU A 10 7.80 -13.05 -3.09
N LEU A 11 6.82 -12.21 -2.74
CA LEU A 11 6.16 -11.35 -3.72
C LEU A 11 7.13 -10.35 -4.36
N ALA A 12 7.97 -9.70 -3.55
CA ALA A 12 9.02 -8.81 -4.06
C ALA A 12 10.01 -9.53 -4.99
N ALA A 13 10.39 -10.77 -4.66
CA ALA A 13 11.25 -11.58 -5.51
C ALA A 13 10.61 -11.90 -6.86
N LYS A 14 9.34 -12.27 -6.88
CA LYS A 14 8.56 -12.52 -8.11
C LYS A 14 8.41 -11.27 -8.98
N ILE A 15 8.14 -10.12 -8.36
CA ILE A 15 8.04 -8.85 -9.07
C ILE A 15 9.38 -8.47 -9.70
N LYS A 16 10.48 -8.61 -8.96
CA LYS A 16 11.84 -8.38 -9.49
C LYS A 16 12.23 -9.33 -10.60
N ALA A 17 11.78 -10.58 -10.53
CA ALA A 17 12.01 -11.58 -11.59
C ALA A 17 11.15 -11.33 -12.83
N GLY A 18 10.17 -10.42 -12.78
CA GLY A 18 9.22 -10.17 -13.85
C GLY A 18 8.16 -11.26 -14.03
N GLU A 19 8.00 -12.15 -13.05
CA GLU A 19 6.97 -13.20 -13.04
C GLU A 19 5.58 -12.62 -12.78
N VAL A 20 5.52 -11.51 -12.02
CA VAL A 20 4.31 -10.80 -11.61
C VAL A 20 4.60 -9.31 -11.68
N THR A 21 3.62 -8.50 -12.05
CA THR A 21 3.72 -7.04 -11.99
C THR A 21 3.22 -6.50 -10.65
N ALA A 22 3.65 -5.30 -10.27
CA ALA A 22 3.11 -4.61 -9.10
C ALA A 22 1.61 -4.33 -9.26
N VAL A 23 1.16 -4.05 -10.49
CA VAL A 23 -0.26 -3.86 -10.81
C VAL A 23 -1.06 -5.15 -10.57
N GLU A 24 -0.58 -6.31 -10.99
CA GLU A 24 -1.25 -7.59 -10.74
C GLU A 24 -1.33 -7.91 -9.25
N ALA A 25 -0.25 -7.66 -8.50
CA ALA A 25 -0.23 -7.83 -7.06
C ALA A 25 -1.22 -6.88 -6.36
N MET A 26 -1.26 -5.62 -6.77
CA MET A 26 -2.19 -4.61 -6.26
C MET A 26 -3.64 -4.97 -6.60
N GLN A 27 -3.92 -5.43 -7.83
CA GLN A 27 -5.26 -5.83 -8.25
C GLN A 27 -5.78 -7.01 -7.41
N ALA A 28 -4.94 -7.99 -7.12
CA ALA A 28 -5.32 -9.12 -6.26
C ALA A 28 -5.72 -8.65 -4.84
N VAL A 29 -5.00 -7.67 -4.28
CA VAL A 29 -5.35 -7.06 -2.99
C VAL A 29 -6.65 -6.27 -3.08
N VAL A 30 -6.82 -5.45 -4.11
CA VAL A 30 -8.05 -4.68 -4.36
C VAL A 30 -9.26 -5.59 -4.46
N ASP A 31 -9.17 -6.67 -5.26
CA ASP A 31 -10.26 -7.64 -5.43
C ASP A 31 -10.63 -8.31 -4.09
N GLN A 32 -9.64 -8.59 -3.25
CA GLN A 32 -9.89 -9.15 -1.93
C GLN A 32 -10.57 -8.15 -0.99
N ILE A 33 -10.13 -6.89 -1.02
CA ILE A 33 -10.76 -5.81 -0.26
C ILE A 33 -12.23 -5.67 -0.68
N GLU A 34 -12.51 -5.56 -1.98
CA GLU A 34 -13.88 -5.42 -2.49
C GLU A 34 -14.80 -6.59 -2.07
N LYS A 35 -14.27 -7.80 -1.92
CA LYS A 35 -15.04 -8.96 -1.46
C LYS A 35 -15.35 -8.95 0.04
N SER A 36 -14.43 -8.46 0.85
CA SER A 36 -14.48 -8.65 2.31
C SER A 36 -14.77 -7.36 3.08
N GLU A 37 -14.58 -6.18 2.50
CA GLU A 37 -14.66 -4.90 3.21
C GLU A 37 -16.07 -4.58 3.72
N ALA A 38 -17.10 -4.93 2.95
CA ALA A 38 -18.50 -4.74 3.34
C ALA A 38 -18.85 -5.47 4.65
N GLU A 39 -18.18 -6.59 4.92
CA GLU A 39 -18.39 -7.42 6.11
C GLU A 39 -17.40 -7.08 7.22
N LEU A 40 -16.12 -6.91 6.88
CA LEU A 40 -15.03 -6.74 7.85
C LEU A 40 -14.78 -5.28 8.24
N ASN A 41 -15.02 -4.33 7.32
CA ASN A 41 -14.80 -2.90 7.52
C ASN A 41 -13.42 -2.58 8.13
N CYS A 42 -12.36 -3.10 7.49
CA CYS A 42 -10.98 -3.03 8.00
C CYS A 42 -10.30 -1.70 7.67
N TYR A 43 -10.73 -1.02 6.60
CA TYR A 43 -10.06 0.17 6.07
C TYR A 43 -10.83 1.44 6.38
N VAL A 44 -10.13 2.47 6.85
CA VAL A 44 -10.68 3.82 7.09
C VAL A 44 -10.77 4.59 5.79
N THR A 45 -9.73 4.46 4.96
CA THR A 45 -9.62 5.15 3.68
C THR A 45 -9.08 4.15 2.66
N PHE A 46 -9.82 3.96 1.58
CA PHE A 46 -9.42 3.12 0.45
C PHE A 46 -9.72 3.86 -0.86
N ASP A 47 -8.70 4.06 -1.67
CA ASP A 47 -8.79 4.67 -3.00
C ASP A 47 -8.16 3.72 -4.02
N LYS A 48 -9.01 2.91 -4.64
CA LYS A 48 -8.64 1.91 -5.64
C LYS A 48 -7.85 2.49 -6.80
N GLU A 49 -8.30 3.63 -7.31
CA GLU A 49 -7.67 4.24 -8.49
C GLU A 49 -6.26 4.71 -8.18
N LYS A 50 -6.07 5.39 -7.05
CA LYS A 50 -4.74 5.83 -6.60
C LYS A 50 -3.81 4.66 -6.32
N ALA A 51 -4.31 3.58 -5.70
CA ALA A 51 -3.52 2.39 -5.43
C ALA A 51 -3.01 1.75 -6.72
N LEU A 52 -3.87 1.58 -7.72
CA LEU A 52 -3.51 1.02 -9.03
C LEU A 52 -2.57 1.94 -9.82
N GLN A 53 -2.78 3.27 -9.79
CA GLN A 53 -1.86 4.23 -10.40
C GLN A 53 -0.48 4.19 -9.76
N ALA A 54 -0.41 4.10 -8.43
CA ALA A 54 0.86 3.97 -7.71
C ALA A 54 1.59 2.66 -8.07
N ALA A 55 0.86 1.56 -8.22
CA ALA A 55 1.41 0.28 -8.65
C ALA A 55 1.93 0.33 -10.09
N ALA A 56 1.21 0.97 -11.01
CA ALA A 56 1.65 1.16 -12.38
C ALA A 56 2.95 1.98 -12.46
N LYS A 57 3.03 3.05 -11.67
CA LYS A 57 4.26 3.84 -11.56
C LYS A 57 5.42 3.02 -10.98
N ALA A 58 5.16 2.17 -9.99
CA ALA A 58 6.17 1.27 -9.43
C ALA A 58 6.69 0.29 -10.50
N ASP A 59 5.83 -0.26 -11.36
CA ASP A 59 6.25 -1.12 -12.46
C ASP A 59 7.15 -0.39 -13.47
N GLU A 60 6.84 0.87 -13.79
CA GLU A 60 7.68 1.71 -14.65
C GLU A 60 9.05 1.97 -14.01
N ASP A 61 9.08 2.33 -12.72
CA ASP A 61 10.30 2.62 -11.97
C ASP A 61 11.17 1.36 -11.77
N ILE A 62 10.56 0.17 -11.59
CA ILE A 62 11.27 -1.11 -11.56
C ILE A 62 11.91 -1.41 -12.91
N LYS A 63 11.15 -1.28 -14.01
CA LYS A 63 11.67 -1.48 -15.39
C LYS A 63 12.80 -0.52 -15.75
N ALA A 64 12.71 0.72 -15.24
CA ALA A 64 13.74 1.74 -15.43
C ALA A 64 14.97 1.56 -14.51
N GLY A 65 14.95 0.58 -13.59
CA GLY A 65 16.01 0.34 -12.61
C GLY A 65 16.11 1.40 -11.51
N LYS A 66 15.07 2.22 -11.35
CA LYS A 66 15.00 3.27 -10.31
C LYS A 66 14.51 2.73 -8.97
N LEU A 67 13.62 1.74 -9.00
CA LEU A 67 13.03 1.13 -7.80
C LEU A 67 13.62 -0.27 -7.62
N THR A 68 14.66 -0.38 -6.76
CA THR A 68 15.43 -1.61 -6.52
C THR A 68 15.34 -2.13 -5.09
N GLY A 69 14.58 -1.46 -4.24
CA GLY A 69 14.43 -1.78 -2.82
C GLY A 69 13.93 -3.20 -2.54
N PRO A 70 14.08 -3.69 -1.31
CA PRO A 70 13.70 -5.07 -0.96
C PRO A 70 12.20 -5.35 -1.03
N LEU A 71 11.36 -4.30 -1.02
CA LEU A 71 9.90 -4.39 -1.12
C LEU A 71 9.34 -3.78 -2.41
N ALA A 72 10.18 -3.67 -3.46
CA ALA A 72 9.78 -3.03 -4.71
C ALA A 72 8.49 -3.62 -5.29
N GLY A 73 7.47 -2.77 -5.42
CA GLY A 73 6.17 -3.11 -5.98
C GLY A 73 5.20 -3.85 -5.03
N VAL A 74 5.61 -4.14 -3.78
CA VAL A 74 4.76 -4.87 -2.82
C VAL A 74 3.66 -3.96 -2.29
N PRO A 75 2.37 -4.37 -2.37
CA PRO A 75 1.25 -3.64 -1.77
C PRO A 75 1.36 -3.60 -0.25
N PHE A 76 1.09 -2.44 0.34
CA PHE A 76 1.25 -2.22 1.77
C PHE A 76 0.10 -1.36 2.34
N ALA A 77 -0.50 -1.79 3.42
CA ALA A 77 -1.49 -1.03 4.18
C ALA A 77 -0.85 -0.32 5.37
N ILE A 78 -1.18 0.95 5.57
CA ILE A 78 -0.64 1.78 6.65
C ILE A 78 -1.71 1.94 7.74
N LYS A 79 -1.31 1.83 9.00
CA LYS A 79 -2.21 2.11 10.11
C LYS A 79 -2.52 3.61 10.19
N ASP A 80 -3.78 3.96 10.45
CA ASP A 80 -4.29 5.34 10.46
C ASP A 80 -3.77 6.22 11.64
N ASN A 81 -2.70 5.82 12.29
CA ASN A 81 -1.94 6.62 13.25
C ASN A 81 -0.53 6.98 12.75
N MET A 82 -0.19 6.57 11.53
CA MET A 82 1.09 6.89 10.90
C MET A 82 0.86 8.03 9.91
N CYS A 83 1.37 9.22 10.22
CA CYS A 83 1.28 10.35 9.30
C CYS A 83 1.89 10.01 7.95
N THR A 84 1.13 10.29 6.90
CA THR A 84 1.59 10.17 5.51
C THR A 84 1.24 11.44 4.78
N GLU A 85 2.25 12.09 4.22
CA GLU A 85 2.10 13.38 3.55
C GLU A 85 1.04 13.32 2.44
N GLY A 86 0.13 14.31 2.46
CA GLY A 86 -0.93 14.44 1.46
C GLY A 86 -2.08 13.43 1.59
N MET A 87 -2.11 12.59 2.64
CA MET A 87 -3.15 11.60 2.84
C MET A 87 -3.84 11.74 4.20
N LEU A 88 -5.17 11.63 4.21
CA LEU A 88 -5.98 11.75 5.42
C LEU A 88 -5.49 10.80 6.52
N THR A 89 -5.14 11.34 7.68
CA THR A 89 -4.68 10.59 8.85
C THR A 89 -5.52 11.00 10.06
N THR A 90 -6.43 10.14 10.49
CA THR A 90 -7.46 10.53 11.46
C THR A 90 -7.19 10.06 12.89
N CYS A 91 -6.34 9.06 13.08
CA CYS A 91 -6.15 8.38 14.37
C CYS A 91 -7.48 7.95 15.01
N SER A 92 -8.48 7.63 14.20
CA SER A 92 -9.87 7.35 14.63
C SER A 92 -10.49 8.47 15.48
N SER A 93 -10.01 9.69 15.34
CA SER A 93 -10.47 10.87 16.08
C SER A 93 -11.35 11.76 15.20
N LYS A 94 -12.52 12.13 15.70
CA LYS A 94 -13.40 13.11 15.03
C LYS A 94 -12.74 14.48 14.88
N ILE A 95 -11.85 14.86 15.80
CA ILE A 95 -11.10 16.12 15.73
C ILE A 95 -10.14 16.11 14.54
N LEU A 96 -9.56 14.95 14.23
CA LEU A 96 -8.64 14.77 13.11
C LEU A 96 -9.33 14.30 11.81
N GLY A 97 -10.65 14.32 11.77
CA GLY A 97 -11.43 13.79 10.65
C GLY A 97 -11.14 14.43 9.29
N ASN A 98 -10.49 15.58 9.26
CA ASN A 98 -10.04 16.30 8.07
C ASN A 98 -8.53 16.59 8.06
N PHE A 99 -7.76 15.95 8.93
CA PHE A 99 -6.33 16.21 9.04
C PHE A 99 -5.55 15.52 7.93
N VAL A 100 -4.90 16.30 7.09
CA VAL A 100 -3.97 15.83 6.06
C VAL A 100 -2.56 16.31 6.45
N PRO A 101 -1.66 15.39 6.87
CA PRO A 101 -0.31 15.76 7.26
C PRO A 101 0.49 16.37 6.11
N THR A 102 1.37 17.31 6.44
CA THR A 102 2.37 17.89 5.54
C THR A 102 3.72 17.18 5.62
N PHE A 103 3.77 16.03 6.29
CA PHE A 103 4.97 15.20 6.47
C PHE A 103 4.57 13.73 6.59
N SER A 104 5.52 12.86 6.29
CA SER A 104 5.39 11.42 6.55
C SER A 104 6.18 11.01 7.78
N SER A 105 5.66 10.01 8.51
CA SER A 105 6.39 9.38 9.60
C SER A 105 7.61 8.62 9.08
N GLU A 106 8.66 8.51 9.89
CA GLU A 106 9.88 7.79 9.53
C GLU A 106 9.61 6.35 9.06
N ALA A 107 8.66 5.67 9.70
CA ALA A 107 8.28 4.31 9.28
C ALA A 107 7.73 4.27 7.85
N VAL A 108 6.88 5.24 7.49
CA VAL A 108 6.31 5.35 6.14
C VAL A 108 7.40 5.68 5.12
N ILE A 109 8.30 6.62 5.44
CA ILE A 109 9.42 6.99 4.57
C ILE A 109 10.28 5.76 4.27
N ARG A 110 10.68 5.00 5.28
CA ARG A 110 11.50 3.78 5.11
C ARG A 110 10.81 2.70 4.28
N LEU A 111 9.50 2.53 4.43
CA LEU A 111 8.74 1.58 3.62
C LEU A 111 8.68 2.01 2.15
N GLN A 112 8.48 3.29 1.90
CA GLN A 112 8.48 3.86 0.54
C GLN A 112 9.89 3.76 -0.09
N GLU A 113 10.93 4.05 0.65
CA GLU A 113 12.33 3.88 0.21
C GLU A 113 12.67 2.41 -0.08
N ALA A 114 12.10 1.47 0.69
CA ALA A 114 12.19 0.04 0.41
C ALA A 114 11.40 -0.40 -0.83
N GLY A 115 10.57 0.50 -1.39
CA GLY A 115 9.81 0.28 -2.62
C GLY A 115 8.38 -0.22 -2.43
N ALA A 116 7.88 -0.25 -1.19
CA ALA A 116 6.50 -0.65 -0.92
C ALA A 116 5.49 0.36 -1.49
N VAL A 117 4.37 -0.15 -2.01
CA VAL A 117 3.30 0.66 -2.62
C VAL A 117 2.10 0.72 -1.69
N THR A 118 1.72 1.91 -1.25
CA THR A 118 0.59 2.10 -0.33
C THR A 118 -0.73 1.78 -1.01
N VAL A 119 -1.53 0.90 -0.38
CA VAL A 119 -2.89 0.54 -0.80
C VAL A 119 -3.92 1.43 -0.13
N SER A 120 -3.86 1.53 1.21
CA SER A 120 -4.91 2.14 2.03
C SER A 120 -4.48 2.31 3.48
N TYR A 121 -5.40 2.85 4.30
CA TYR A 121 -5.21 3.03 5.75
C TYR A 121 -6.14 2.13 6.55
N THR A 122 -5.58 1.38 7.49
CA THR A 122 -6.32 0.47 8.36
C THR A 122 -6.78 1.15 9.64
N HIS A 123 -7.88 0.63 10.22
CA HIS A 123 -8.36 1.06 11.53
C HIS A 123 -7.32 0.89 12.64
N LEU A 124 -7.41 1.78 13.62
CA LEU A 124 -6.75 1.61 14.91
C LEU A 124 -7.53 0.59 15.73
N ARG A 125 -6.83 -0.39 16.30
CA ARG A 125 -7.41 -1.18 17.36
C ARG A 125 -7.34 -0.38 18.65
N ALA A 126 -8.49 -0.08 19.20
CA ALA A 126 -8.59 0.51 20.52
C ALA A 126 -8.17 -0.50 21.60
#